data_8270f68c61ce6ae3d2aacaa271edaab3
#
_entry.id   8270f68c61ce6ae3d2aacaa271edaab3
#
_cell.length_a   1.000
_cell.length_b   1.000
_cell.length_c   1.000
_cell.angle_alpha   90.00
_cell.angle_beta   90.00
_cell.angle_gamma   90.00
#
_symmetry.space_group_name_H-M   'P 1'
#
loop_
_entity.id
_entity.type
_entity.pdbx_description
1 polymer ?
#
loop_
_entity_poly.entity_id
_entity_poly.type
_entity_poly.pdbx_seq_one_letter_code
_entity_poly.pdbx_strand_id
1 'polypeptide(L)'
;MPYANTPWVRAGQPFTVAGKRIHIDSSAWFAWLEMVSSFCYSSPVHLYRLTLRREPRRRQSYWYAYCKIDAKLHNVYVGKTEQLTQARLEQACQQLARKAKRRCG
;
A
#
# COMPACT_ATOMS: atom_id res chain seq x y z
N MET A 1 1.19 7.73 -18.76
CA MET A 1 0.54 7.59 -17.44
C MET A 1 1.56 7.21 -16.39
N PRO A 2 1.67 7.99 -15.33
CA PRO A 2 2.66 7.68 -14.30
C PRO A 2 2.42 6.34 -13.59
N TYR A 3 1.21 5.83 -13.68
CA TYR A 3 0.87 4.58 -13.01
C TYR A 3 1.17 3.32 -13.83
N ALA A 4 1.58 3.50 -15.08
CA ALA A 4 1.87 2.35 -15.95
C ALA A 4 2.99 1.48 -15.39
N ASN A 5 3.95 2.10 -14.68
CA ASN A 5 5.10 1.39 -14.12
C ASN A 5 5.00 1.18 -12.62
N THR A 6 3.86 1.47 -12.01
CA THR A 6 3.69 1.28 -10.58
C THR A 6 3.64 -0.21 -10.27
N PRO A 7 4.51 -0.70 -9.38
CA PRO A 7 4.51 -2.12 -9.05
C PRO A 7 3.20 -2.56 -8.39
N TRP A 8 2.82 -3.81 -8.64
CA TRP A 8 1.63 -4.41 -8.07
C TRP A 8 2.01 -5.48 -7.06
N VAL A 9 1.43 -5.39 -5.88
CA VAL A 9 1.65 -6.35 -4.79
C VAL A 9 0.32 -6.94 -4.41
N ARG A 10 0.26 -8.27 -4.32
CA ARG A 10 -0.95 -8.99 -3.92
C ARG A 10 -0.74 -9.67 -2.59
N ALA A 11 -1.74 -9.59 -1.72
CA ALA A 11 -1.68 -10.19 -0.40
C ALA A 11 -1.35 -11.68 -0.47
N GLY A 12 -0.35 -12.09 0.33
CA GLY A 12 0.02 -13.48 0.44
C GLY A 12 0.78 -14.06 -0.75
N GLN A 13 1.12 -13.23 -1.74
CA GLN A 13 1.81 -13.71 -2.94
C GLN A 13 3.15 -13.01 -3.12
N PRO A 14 4.19 -13.76 -3.50
CA PRO A 14 5.46 -13.14 -3.84
C PRO A 14 5.36 -12.46 -5.21
N PHE A 15 6.26 -11.50 -5.43
CA PHE A 15 6.35 -10.83 -6.73
C PHE A 15 7.82 -10.77 -7.13
N THR A 16 8.06 -10.53 -8.41
CA THR A 16 9.42 -10.55 -8.95
C THR A 16 9.85 -9.15 -9.36
N VAL A 17 11.05 -8.75 -8.91
CA VAL A 17 11.66 -7.48 -9.26
C VAL A 17 13.09 -7.76 -9.70
N ALA A 18 13.43 -7.36 -10.92
CA ALA A 18 14.78 -7.55 -11.46
C ALA A 18 15.27 -8.99 -11.31
N GLY A 19 14.40 -9.95 -11.56
CA GLY A 19 14.73 -11.36 -11.48
C GLY A 19 14.74 -11.97 -10.08
N LYS A 20 14.48 -11.15 -9.05
CA LYS A 20 14.45 -11.65 -7.67
C LYS A 20 13.01 -11.75 -7.20
N ARG A 21 12.71 -12.87 -6.52
CA ARG A 21 11.40 -13.09 -5.92
C ARG A 21 11.36 -12.46 -4.54
N ILE A 22 10.37 -11.62 -4.29
CA ILE A 22 10.22 -10.91 -3.03
C ILE A 22 8.94 -11.37 -2.34
N HIS A 23 9.09 -11.79 -1.09
CA HIS A 23 7.95 -12.17 -0.24
C HIS A 23 7.63 -11.03 0.72
N ILE A 24 6.36 -10.72 0.88
CA ILE A 24 5.93 -9.69 1.82
C ILE A 24 6.37 -10.08 3.23
N ASP A 25 6.79 -9.09 4.01
CA ASP A 25 7.28 -9.25 5.38
C ASP A 25 8.66 -9.88 5.49
N SER A 26 9.33 -10.14 4.37
CA SER A 26 10.70 -10.63 4.40
C SER A 26 11.67 -9.45 4.45
N SER A 27 12.94 -9.75 4.73
CA SER A 27 13.96 -8.70 4.69
C SER A 27 14.08 -8.07 3.31
N ALA A 28 13.90 -8.88 2.25
CA ALA A 28 13.91 -8.37 0.89
C ALA A 28 12.75 -7.40 0.64
N TRP A 29 11.59 -7.64 1.24
CA TRP A 29 10.44 -6.75 1.16
C TRP A 29 10.79 -5.37 1.72
N PHE A 30 11.35 -5.32 2.91
CA PHE A 30 11.66 -4.05 3.54
C PHE A 30 12.80 -3.33 2.80
N ALA A 31 13.76 -4.05 2.27
CA ALA A 31 14.81 -3.45 1.45
C ALA A 31 14.24 -2.85 0.17
N TRP A 32 13.28 -3.56 -0.45
CA TRP A 32 12.63 -3.06 -1.66
C TRP A 32 11.82 -1.79 -1.38
N LEU A 33 11.16 -1.73 -0.22
CA LEU A 33 10.39 -0.54 0.16
C LEU A 33 11.25 0.71 0.29
N GLU A 34 12.53 0.55 0.62
CA GLU A 34 13.44 1.68 0.69
C GLU A 34 13.77 2.25 -0.68
N MET A 35 13.53 1.47 -1.74
CA MET A 35 13.90 1.85 -3.11
C MET A 35 12.75 2.40 -3.92
N VAL A 36 11.51 2.07 -3.56
CA VAL A 36 10.35 2.51 -4.34
C VAL A 36 9.65 3.65 -3.64
N SER A 37 8.98 4.48 -4.42
CA SER A 37 8.22 5.61 -3.88
C SER A 37 6.72 5.33 -3.82
N SER A 38 6.25 4.33 -4.57
CA SER A 38 4.83 3.97 -4.57
C SER A 38 4.65 2.55 -5.09
N PHE A 39 3.56 1.93 -4.68
CA PHE A 39 3.14 0.63 -5.23
C PHE A 39 1.64 0.46 -4.99
N CYS A 40 1.06 -0.48 -5.72
CA CYS A 40 -0.36 -0.83 -5.56
C CYS A 40 -0.46 -2.12 -4.78
N TYR A 41 -1.45 -2.20 -3.89
CA TYR A 41 -1.67 -3.38 -3.07
C TYR A 41 -3.12 -3.84 -3.23
N SER A 42 -3.32 -5.12 -3.41
CA SER A 42 -4.65 -5.70 -3.48
C SER A 42 -4.75 -6.92 -2.57
N SER A 43 -5.95 -7.17 -2.06
CA SER A 43 -6.23 -8.30 -1.21
C SER A 43 -7.52 -8.98 -1.68
N PRO A 44 -7.56 -10.31 -1.72
CA PRO A 44 -8.80 -11.00 -2.13
C PRO A 44 -9.93 -10.83 -1.11
N VAL A 45 -9.60 -10.42 0.11
CA VAL A 45 -10.59 -10.23 1.18
C VAL A 45 -11.27 -8.87 1.08
N HIS A 46 -10.61 -7.90 0.45
CA HIS A 46 -11.11 -6.54 0.37
C HIS A 46 -11.41 -6.15 -1.07
N LEU A 47 -12.50 -5.42 -1.25
CA LEU A 47 -12.96 -5.00 -2.56
C LEU A 47 -12.04 -3.98 -3.22
N TYR A 48 -11.45 -3.10 -2.43
CA TYR A 48 -10.73 -1.95 -2.96
C TYR A 48 -9.24 -2.21 -3.01
N ARG A 49 -8.60 -1.67 -4.07
CA ARG A 49 -7.15 -1.70 -4.20
C ARG A 49 -6.59 -0.40 -3.65
N LEU A 50 -5.44 -0.51 -3.01
CA LEU A 50 -4.77 0.65 -2.44
C LEU A 50 -3.62 1.08 -3.31
N THR A 51 -3.37 2.39 -3.33
CA THR A 51 -2.10 2.93 -3.82
C THR A 51 -1.33 3.41 -2.61
N LEU A 52 -0.16 2.82 -2.38
CA LEU A 52 0.70 3.21 -1.28
C LEU A 52 1.72 4.22 -1.80
N ARG A 53 1.87 5.32 -1.10
CA ARG A 53 2.81 6.37 -1.49
C ARG A 53 3.67 6.74 -0.30
N ARG A 54 4.98 6.84 -0.54
CA ARG A 54 5.91 7.29 0.47
C ARG A 54 6.06 8.80 0.34
N GLU A 55 5.72 9.52 1.41
CA GLU A 55 5.75 10.96 1.40
C GLU A 55 6.82 11.45 2.39
N PRO A 56 7.75 12.28 1.93
CA PRO A 56 8.77 12.82 2.82
C PRO A 56 8.17 13.85 3.77
N ARG A 57 8.58 13.78 5.05
CA ARG A 57 8.19 14.74 6.08
C ARG A 57 9.42 15.10 6.88
N ARG A 58 9.95 16.28 6.66
CA ARG A 58 11.18 16.74 7.32
C ARG A 58 12.32 15.75 7.06
N ARG A 59 12.75 15.00 8.09
CA ARG A 59 13.90 14.10 7.99
C ARG A 59 13.49 12.64 7.75
N GLN A 60 12.20 12.35 7.76
CA GLN A 60 11.71 10.99 7.62
C GLN A 60 10.70 10.90 6.52
N SER A 61 10.44 9.67 6.08
CA SER A 61 9.41 9.40 5.12
C SER A 61 8.36 8.52 5.76
N TYR A 62 7.12 8.75 5.38
CA TYR A 62 5.98 8.00 5.90
C TYR A 62 5.14 7.49 4.75
N TRP A 63 4.52 6.35 4.95
CA TRP A 63 3.67 5.75 3.94
C TRP A 63 2.21 6.10 4.20
N TYR A 64 1.50 6.42 3.11
CA TYR A 64 0.08 6.70 3.12
C TYR A 64 -0.61 5.80 2.11
N ALA A 65 -1.78 5.28 2.46
CA ALA A 65 -2.60 4.47 1.57
C ALA A 65 -3.72 5.34 1.01
N TYR A 66 -3.90 5.27 -0.29
CA TYR A 66 -4.92 6.04 -1.01
C TYR A 66 -5.85 5.09 -1.74
N CYS A 67 -7.13 5.43 -1.76
CA CYS A 67 -8.11 4.64 -2.50
C CYS A 67 -9.22 5.56 -2.98
N LYS A 68 -9.59 5.42 -4.25
CA LYS A 68 -10.70 6.18 -4.81
C LYS A 68 -11.96 5.33 -4.73
N ILE A 69 -12.94 5.79 -3.98
CA ILE A 69 -14.21 5.08 -3.78
C ILE A 69 -15.33 6.05 -4.10
N ASP A 70 -16.21 5.67 -5.03
CA ASP A 70 -17.35 6.48 -5.46
C ASP A 70 -16.91 7.89 -5.87
N ALA A 71 -15.87 7.96 -6.68
CA ALA A 71 -15.32 9.21 -7.22
C ALA A 71 -14.69 10.12 -6.16
N LYS A 72 -14.51 9.63 -4.94
CA LYS A 72 -13.85 10.39 -3.88
C LYS A 72 -12.56 9.71 -3.45
N LEU A 73 -11.51 10.50 -3.30
CA LEU A 73 -10.22 9.99 -2.84
C LEU A 73 -10.18 9.95 -1.33
N HIS A 74 -9.93 8.77 -0.79
CA HIS A 74 -9.75 8.57 0.64
C HIS A 74 -8.31 8.20 0.91
N ASN A 75 -7.82 8.58 2.09
CA ASN A 75 -6.48 8.20 2.47
C ASN A 75 -6.42 7.84 3.95
N VAL A 76 -5.36 7.11 4.30
CA VAL A 76 -5.10 6.75 5.68
C VAL A 76 -3.59 6.67 5.89
N TYR A 77 -3.14 7.13 7.04
CA TYR A 77 -1.75 7.02 7.43
C TYR A 77 -1.42 5.57 7.76
N VAL A 78 -0.32 5.05 7.20
CA VAL A 78 0.09 3.67 7.44
C VAL A 78 1.25 3.59 8.41
N GLY A 79 2.28 4.42 8.22
CA GLY A 79 3.43 4.44 9.11
C GLY A 79 4.75 4.51 8.38
N LYS A 80 5.82 4.21 9.11
CA LYS A 80 7.15 4.16 8.54
C LYS A 80 7.35 2.86 7.77
N THR A 81 8.45 2.81 6.98
CA THR A 81 8.74 1.64 6.15
C THR A 81 8.75 0.34 6.96
N GLU A 82 9.36 0.35 8.13
CA GLU A 82 9.45 -0.87 8.96
C GLU A 82 8.09 -1.32 9.49
N GLN A 83 7.07 -0.48 9.41
CA GLN A 83 5.72 -0.82 9.85
C GLN A 83 4.85 -1.37 8.73
N LEU A 84 5.35 -1.38 7.50
CA LEU A 84 4.58 -1.84 6.35
C LEU A 84 4.60 -3.36 6.23
N THR A 85 3.90 -4.01 7.13
CA THR A 85 3.69 -5.46 7.07
C THR A 85 2.38 -5.75 6.34
N GLN A 86 2.19 -7.01 5.94
CA GLN A 86 0.94 -7.39 5.31
C GLN A 86 -0.24 -7.13 6.24
N ALA A 87 -0.07 -7.42 7.53
CA ALA A 87 -1.13 -7.16 8.52
C ALA A 87 -1.51 -5.68 8.55
N ARG A 88 -0.51 -4.79 8.49
CA ARG A 88 -0.80 -3.35 8.50
C ARG A 88 -1.49 -2.91 7.23
N LEU A 89 -1.10 -3.47 6.09
CA LEU A 89 -1.75 -3.15 4.81
C LEU A 89 -3.22 -3.61 4.81
N GLU A 90 -3.50 -4.78 5.39
CA GLU A 90 -4.88 -5.25 5.52
C GLU A 90 -5.69 -4.33 6.43
N GLN A 91 -5.10 -3.84 7.51
CA GLN A 91 -5.75 -2.85 8.36
C GLN A 91 -6.08 -1.58 7.59
N ALA A 92 -5.16 -1.13 6.75
CA ALA A 92 -5.40 0.07 5.94
C ALA A 92 -6.59 -0.12 5.01
N CYS A 93 -6.72 -1.32 4.41
CA CYS A 93 -7.89 -1.64 3.61
C CYS A 93 -9.17 -1.52 4.42
N GLN A 94 -9.19 -2.06 5.63
CA GLN A 94 -10.35 -1.99 6.51
C GLN A 94 -10.68 -0.55 6.89
N GLN A 95 -9.66 0.23 7.21
CA GLN A 95 -9.87 1.63 7.62
C GLN A 95 -10.47 2.45 6.49
N LEU A 96 -9.99 2.23 5.26
CA LEU A 96 -10.53 2.94 4.10
C LEU A 96 -11.96 2.52 3.79
N ALA A 97 -12.27 1.23 3.92
CA ALA A 97 -13.63 0.75 3.72
C ALA A 97 -14.58 1.36 4.73
N ARG A 98 -14.15 1.51 5.98
CA ARG A 98 -14.97 2.15 7.02
C ARG A 98 -15.24 3.61 6.70
N LYS A 99 -14.23 4.33 6.23
CA LYS A 99 -14.40 5.73 5.84
C LYS A 99 -15.44 5.87 4.74
N ALA A 100 -15.40 4.98 3.75
CA ALA A 100 -16.36 5.01 2.65
C ALA A 100 -17.78 4.76 3.15
N LYS A 101 -17.95 3.79 4.07
CA LYS A 101 -19.25 3.49 4.63
C LYS A 101 -19.84 4.65 5.43
N ARG A 102 -19.01 5.35 6.19
CA ARG A 102 -19.47 6.48 6.98
C ARG A 102 -20.07 7.58 6.13
N ARG A 103 -19.55 7.74 4.93
CA ARG A 103 -20.05 8.80 4.05
C ARG A 103 -21.40 8.44 3.42
N CYS A 104 -21.67 7.17 3.30
CA CYS A 104 -22.91 6.70 2.69
C CYS A 104 -24.05 6.59 3.71
N GLY A 105 -23.71 6.59 4.99
CA GLY A 105 -24.71 6.42 6.04
C GLY A 105 -25.42 7.67 6.50
#